data_e7b721a7b08e94ee8f9bae56fc518c03
#
_entry.id   e7b721a7b08e94ee8f9bae56fc518c03
#
_cell.length_a   1.000
_cell.length_b   1.000
_cell.length_c   1.000
_cell.angle_alpha   90.00
_cell.angle_beta   90.00
_cell.angle_gamma   90.00
#
_symmetry.space_group_name_H-M   'P 1'
#
loop_
_entity.id
_entity.type
_entity.pdbx_description
1 polymer ?
#
loop_
_entity_poly.entity_id
_entity_poly.type
_entity_poly.pdbx_seq_one_letter_code
_entity_poly.pdbx_strand_id
1 'polypeptide(L)'
;MAKKVSSIGAARTKTVKLRTAKGRSASSQRWLRRQLNDPYVQEAKRQGYRSRSAFKLIQLDQKFDLFKKGYLVVDLGAAPGGWTQIAADRINSKSCSGKVVGLDILPMEPISGATLLQADFMTESGYELLLKLSLIHI
;
A
#
# COMPACT_ATOMS: atom_id res chain seq x y z
N MET A 1 0.15 10.16 -18.04
CA MET A 1 1.62 10.32 -17.94
C MET A 1 2.11 9.75 -16.62
N ALA A 2 2.89 8.69 -16.65
CA ALA A 2 3.49 8.15 -15.44
C ALA A 2 4.53 9.17 -14.93
N LYS A 3 4.28 9.75 -13.75
CA LYS A 3 5.32 10.54 -13.08
C LYS A 3 6.49 9.61 -12.77
N LYS A 4 7.63 9.86 -13.41
CA LYS A 4 8.89 9.21 -13.08
C LYS A 4 9.13 9.44 -11.60
N VAL A 5 9.23 8.37 -10.80
CA VAL A 5 9.73 8.49 -9.43
C VAL A 5 11.21 8.82 -9.58
N SER A 6 11.51 10.12 -9.62
CA SER A 6 12.87 10.57 -9.46
C SER A 6 13.39 10.07 -8.11
N SER A 7 14.64 9.62 -8.07
CA SER A 7 15.33 9.34 -6.82
C SER A 7 15.01 10.47 -5.85
N ILE A 8 14.50 10.12 -4.66
CA ILE A 8 14.25 11.10 -3.61
C ILE A 8 15.63 11.67 -3.27
N GLY A 9 15.96 12.78 -3.93
CA GLY A 9 17.23 13.44 -3.73
C GLY A 9 17.40 13.81 -2.26
N ALA A 10 18.63 13.77 -1.80
CA ALA A 10 19.05 14.09 -0.44
C ALA A 10 18.81 15.57 -0.08
N ALA A 11 17.54 16.01 -0.15
CA ALA A 11 17.15 17.26 0.50
C ALA A 11 17.38 17.05 2.01
N ARG A 12 18.17 17.91 2.63
CA ARG A 12 18.39 17.93 4.09
C ARG A 12 17.05 18.19 4.76
N THR A 13 16.31 17.13 5.04
CA THR A 13 15.07 17.20 5.82
C THR A 13 15.47 17.45 7.28
N LYS A 14 14.78 18.40 7.94
CA LYS A 14 14.98 18.64 9.37
C LYS A 14 14.71 17.34 10.14
N THR A 15 15.63 16.95 11.01
CA THR A 15 15.46 15.80 11.89
C THR A 15 14.24 16.00 12.79
N VAL A 16 13.28 15.09 12.73
CA VAL A 16 12.09 15.10 13.57
C VAL A 16 12.42 14.44 14.91
N LYS A 17 12.16 15.14 16.01
CA LYS A 17 12.34 14.62 17.36
C LYS A 17 11.11 13.81 17.80
N LEU A 18 11.35 12.73 18.54
CA LEU A 18 10.30 11.93 19.12
C LEU A 18 9.61 12.69 20.27
N ARG A 19 8.28 12.94 20.15
CA ARG A 19 7.50 13.66 21.17
C ARG A 19 7.04 12.77 22.34
N THR A 20 6.93 11.47 22.13
CA THR A 20 6.36 10.50 23.07
C THR A 20 7.33 9.39 23.44
N ALA A 21 8.54 9.79 23.92
CA ALA A 21 9.56 8.82 24.33
C ALA A 21 9.26 8.18 25.69
N LYS A 22 8.54 8.89 26.58
CA LYS A 22 8.26 8.45 27.96
C LYS A 22 7.42 7.17 27.95
N GLY A 23 7.86 6.15 28.68
CA GLY A 23 7.16 4.87 28.82
C GLY A 23 7.42 3.86 27.68
N ARG A 24 8.27 4.20 26.70
CA ARG A 24 8.62 3.30 25.60
C ARG A 24 10.00 2.67 25.80
N SER A 25 10.17 1.42 25.37
CA SER A 25 11.49 0.77 25.35
C SER A 25 12.47 1.50 24.43
N ALA A 26 13.78 1.32 24.68
CA ALA A 26 14.81 1.93 23.83
C ALA A 26 14.72 1.46 22.36
N SER A 27 14.35 0.20 22.13
CA SER A 27 14.13 -0.36 20.77
C SER A 27 12.95 0.29 20.07
N SER A 28 11.81 0.47 20.77
CA SER A 28 10.65 1.18 20.24
C SER A 28 10.95 2.62 19.90
N GLN A 29 11.71 3.32 20.76
CA GLN A 29 12.14 4.70 20.52
C GLN A 29 13.03 4.79 19.27
N ARG A 30 13.99 3.88 19.10
CA ARG A 30 14.87 3.84 17.92
C ARG A 30 14.08 3.57 16.64
N TRP A 31 13.13 2.65 16.69
CA TRP A 31 12.26 2.34 15.55
C TRP A 31 11.42 3.56 15.14
N LEU A 32 10.77 4.21 16.12
CA LEU A 32 9.95 5.40 15.85
C LEU A 32 10.79 6.57 15.31
N ARG A 33 11.99 6.80 15.85
CA ARG A 33 12.90 7.83 15.32
C ARG A 33 13.26 7.56 13.86
N ARG A 34 13.54 6.30 13.49
CA ARG A 34 13.81 5.91 12.11
C ARG A 34 12.60 6.16 11.23
N GLN A 35 11.40 5.78 11.66
CA GLN A 35 10.16 6.00 10.91
C GLN A 35 9.90 7.49 10.67
N LEU A 36 10.00 8.31 11.70
CA LEU A 36 9.77 9.75 11.61
C LEU A 36 10.79 10.48 10.71
N ASN A 37 12.02 9.96 10.61
CA ASN A 37 13.10 10.55 9.85
C ASN A 37 13.38 9.84 8.51
N ASP A 38 12.60 8.82 8.17
CA ASP A 38 12.70 8.14 6.88
C ASP A 38 12.15 9.06 5.78
N PRO A 39 12.96 9.47 4.79
CA PRO A 39 12.51 10.36 3.73
C PRO A 39 11.38 9.74 2.88
N TYR A 40 11.32 8.43 2.75
CA TYR A 40 10.22 7.75 2.05
C TYR A 40 8.90 7.80 2.84
N VAL A 41 8.95 7.72 4.18
CA VAL A 41 7.76 7.89 5.04
C VAL A 41 7.21 9.31 4.88
N GLN A 42 8.06 10.32 4.92
CA GLN A 42 7.66 11.72 4.75
C GLN A 42 7.08 11.96 3.36
N GLU A 43 7.73 11.45 2.33
CA GLU A 43 7.28 11.59 0.94
C GLU A 43 5.96 10.84 0.69
N ALA A 44 5.78 9.65 1.28
CA ALA A 44 4.52 8.92 1.21
C ALA A 44 3.36 9.74 1.80
N LYS A 45 3.57 10.33 2.97
CA LYS A 45 2.57 11.23 3.59
C LYS A 45 2.26 12.43 2.71
N ARG A 46 3.28 13.06 2.14
CA ARG A 46 3.11 14.22 1.24
C ARG A 46 2.28 13.87 0.01
N GLN A 47 2.47 12.69 -0.56
CA GLN A 47 1.75 12.22 -1.75
C GLN A 47 0.42 11.52 -1.43
N GLY A 48 0.06 11.36 -0.16
CA GLY A 48 -1.18 10.71 0.26
C GLY A 48 -1.15 9.18 0.24
N TYR A 49 0.04 8.57 0.21
CA TYR A 49 0.18 7.12 0.31
C TYR A 49 0.13 6.67 1.78
N ARG A 50 -0.49 5.53 2.03
CA ARG A 50 -0.66 4.99 3.38
C ARG A 50 0.60 4.37 3.95
N SER A 51 1.57 4.04 3.11
CA SER A 51 2.86 3.49 3.54
C SER A 51 3.97 3.82 2.56
N ARG A 52 5.21 3.82 3.05
CA ARG A 52 6.41 3.99 2.21
C ARG A 52 6.58 2.87 1.19
N SER A 53 6.03 1.70 1.46
CA SER A 53 6.12 0.53 0.57
C SER A 53 5.43 0.76 -0.78
N ALA A 54 4.53 1.74 -0.88
CA ALA A 54 3.91 2.14 -2.14
C ALA A 54 4.95 2.47 -3.22
N PHE A 55 6.06 3.13 -2.85
CA PHE A 55 7.12 3.46 -3.79
C PHE A 55 7.80 2.23 -4.39
N LYS A 56 7.95 1.16 -3.60
CA LYS A 56 8.50 -0.10 -4.11
C LYS A 56 7.62 -0.70 -5.20
N LEU A 57 6.31 -0.69 -5.01
CA LEU A 57 5.38 -1.20 -6.02
C LEU A 57 5.36 -0.32 -7.28
N ILE A 58 5.43 1.00 -7.12
CA ILE A 58 5.55 1.93 -8.24
C ILE A 58 6.81 1.63 -9.06
N GLN A 59 7.94 1.43 -8.41
CA GLN A 59 9.21 1.10 -9.08
C GLN A 59 9.14 -0.26 -9.80
N LEU A 60 8.53 -1.26 -9.18
CA LEU A 60 8.34 -2.58 -9.78
C LEU A 60 7.43 -2.49 -11.01
N ASP A 61 6.33 -1.74 -10.92
CA ASP A 61 5.44 -1.54 -12.08
C ASP A 61 6.12 -0.79 -13.22
N GLN A 62 6.91 0.23 -12.92
CA GLN A 62 7.71 0.94 -13.92
C GLN A 62 8.71 0.04 -14.65
N LYS A 63 9.28 -0.92 -13.93
CA LYS A 63 10.29 -1.85 -14.49
C LYS A 63 9.68 -3.00 -15.26
N PHE A 64 8.59 -3.57 -14.76
CA PHE A 64 8.02 -4.83 -15.23
C PHE A 64 6.64 -4.70 -15.89
N ASP A 65 6.02 -3.52 -15.84
CA ASP A 65 4.66 -3.28 -16.34
C ASP A 65 3.66 -4.34 -15.82
N LEU A 66 3.54 -4.40 -14.49
CA LEU A 66 2.82 -5.47 -13.77
C LEU A 66 1.31 -5.44 -14.02
N PHE A 67 0.74 -4.23 -14.06
CA PHE A 67 -0.71 -4.05 -14.12
C PHE A 67 -1.20 -3.95 -15.57
N LYS A 68 -1.85 -5.01 -16.02
CA LYS A 68 -2.43 -5.08 -17.36
C LYS A 68 -3.92 -4.79 -17.35
N LYS A 69 -4.44 -4.36 -18.48
CA LYS A 69 -5.88 -4.15 -18.68
C LYS A 69 -6.68 -5.40 -18.33
N GLY A 70 -7.74 -5.24 -17.56
CA GLY A 70 -8.66 -6.32 -17.22
C GLY A 70 -8.18 -7.28 -16.12
N TYR A 71 -7.00 -7.04 -15.52
CA TYR A 71 -6.50 -7.91 -14.45
C TYR A 71 -7.36 -7.83 -13.19
N LEU A 72 -7.53 -8.99 -12.55
CA LEU A 72 -7.89 -9.07 -11.15
C LEU A 72 -6.59 -9.03 -10.33
N VAL A 73 -6.44 -8.03 -9.50
CA VAL A 73 -5.31 -7.89 -8.57
C VAL A 73 -5.78 -8.19 -7.16
N VAL A 74 -5.07 -9.06 -6.48
CA VAL A 74 -5.32 -9.41 -5.09
C VAL A 74 -4.10 -9.05 -4.26
N ASP A 75 -4.31 -8.20 -3.26
CA ASP A 75 -3.28 -7.76 -2.30
C ASP A 75 -3.53 -8.48 -0.96
N LEU A 76 -2.71 -9.48 -0.66
CA LEU A 76 -2.78 -10.25 0.58
C LEU A 76 -1.87 -9.61 1.64
N GLY A 77 -2.42 -9.38 2.84
CA GLY A 77 -1.74 -8.60 3.86
C GLY A 77 -1.73 -7.11 3.52
N ALA A 78 -2.83 -6.61 3.01
CA ALA A 78 -2.93 -5.31 2.38
C ALA A 78 -2.78 -4.11 3.33
N ALA A 79 -3.11 -4.25 4.61
CA ALA A 79 -3.08 -3.11 5.55
C ALA A 79 -1.66 -2.50 5.67
N PRO A 80 -1.57 -1.19 5.73
CA PRO A 80 -2.60 -0.16 5.77
C PRO A 80 -3.22 0.20 4.41
N GLY A 81 -2.76 -0.37 3.28
CA GLY A 81 -3.34 -0.21 1.95
C GLY A 81 -2.48 0.51 0.92
N GLY A 82 -1.19 0.70 1.18
CA GLY A 82 -0.30 1.40 0.25
C GLY A 82 -0.17 0.72 -1.11
N TRP A 83 -0.03 -0.59 -1.14
CA TRP A 83 0.01 -1.36 -2.39
C TRP A 83 -1.34 -1.40 -3.09
N THR A 84 -2.42 -1.57 -2.32
CA THR A 84 -3.79 -1.54 -2.86
C THR A 84 -4.10 -0.18 -3.50
N GLN A 85 -3.66 0.94 -2.93
CA GLN A 85 -3.80 2.26 -3.54
C GLN A 85 -3.14 2.33 -4.93
N ILE A 86 -1.91 1.84 -5.05
CA ILE A 86 -1.17 1.84 -6.33
C ILE A 86 -1.85 0.92 -7.34
N ALA A 87 -2.24 -0.28 -6.93
CA ALA A 87 -2.93 -1.21 -7.80
C ALA A 87 -4.25 -0.63 -8.33
N ALA A 88 -5.06 -0.02 -7.45
CA ALA A 88 -6.33 0.62 -7.83
C ALA A 88 -6.11 1.76 -8.83
N ASP A 89 -5.13 2.62 -8.60
CA ASP A 89 -4.78 3.70 -9.50
C ASP A 89 -4.35 3.18 -10.88
N ARG A 90 -3.47 2.19 -10.93
CA ARG A 90 -2.95 1.63 -12.18
C ARG A 90 -4.03 0.88 -12.98
N ILE A 91 -4.83 0.05 -12.33
CA ILE A 91 -5.90 -0.70 -13.00
C ILE A 91 -6.98 0.24 -13.53
N ASN A 92 -7.44 1.20 -12.74
CA ASN A 92 -8.46 2.15 -13.16
C ASN A 92 -7.99 3.09 -14.28
N SER A 93 -6.70 3.45 -14.29
CA SER A 93 -6.13 4.29 -15.37
C SER A 93 -6.05 3.56 -16.71
N LYS A 94 -5.94 2.23 -16.71
CA LYS A 94 -5.85 1.41 -17.93
C LYS A 94 -7.21 0.99 -18.46
N SER A 95 -8.15 0.67 -17.57
CA SER A 95 -9.52 0.32 -17.97
C SER A 95 -10.42 0.17 -16.72
N CYS A 96 -11.73 0.35 -16.92
CA CYS A 96 -12.73 0.05 -15.88
C CYS A 96 -13.08 -1.45 -15.78
N SER A 97 -12.44 -2.32 -16.56
CA SER A 97 -12.74 -3.75 -16.59
C SER A 97 -11.93 -4.57 -15.59
N GLY A 98 -10.88 -4.01 -15.02
CA GLY A 98 -10.08 -4.67 -14.00
C GLY A 98 -10.68 -4.52 -12.59
N LYS A 99 -10.19 -5.33 -11.67
CA LYS A 99 -10.63 -5.33 -10.28
C LYS A 99 -9.45 -5.41 -9.32
N VAL A 100 -9.53 -4.71 -8.21
CA VAL A 100 -8.54 -4.74 -7.14
C VAL A 100 -9.22 -5.13 -5.82
N VAL A 101 -8.69 -6.14 -5.17
CA VAL A 101 -9.15 -6.62 -3.86
C VAL A 101 -7.98 -6.59 -2.89
N GLY A 102 -8.12 -5.87 -1.79
CA GLY A 102 -7.20 -5.90 -0.65
C GLY A 102 -7.78 -6.72 0.49
N LEU A 103 -7.01 -7.64 1.05
CA LEU A 103 -7.42 -8.49 2.15
C LEU A 103 -6.39 -8.46 3.26
N ASP A 104 -6.85 -8.22 4.48
CA ASP A 104 -6.03 -8.24 5.70
C ASP A 104 -6.87 -8.62 6.92
N ILE A 105 -6.23 -9.14 7.95
CA ILE A 105 -6.85 -9.37 9.26
C ILE A 105 -7.14 -8.06 9.98
N LEU A 106 -6.39 -7.00 9.67
CA LEU A 106 -6.58 -5.67 10.21
C LEU A 106 -7.60 -4.86 9.40
N PRO A 107 -8.38 -4.00 10.04
CA PRO A 107 -9.27 -3.09 9.34
C PRO A 107 -8.47 -2.05 8.53
N MET A 108 -9.03 -1.63 7.40
CA MET A 108 -8.46 -0.59 6.55
C MET A 108 -9.52 0.44 6.21
N GLU A 109 -9.12 1.71 6.16
CA GLU A 109 -9.96 2.76 5.61
C GLU A 109 -10.25 2.51 4.12
N PRO A 110 -11.44 2.87 3.63
CA PRO A 110 -11.81 2.67 2.23
C PRO A 110 -10.78 3.24 1.24
N ILE A 111 -10.60 2.55 0.13
CA ILE A 111 -9.74 2.95 -1.00
C ILE A 111 -10.62 3.02 -2.24
N SER A 112 -10.66 4.18 -2.89
CA SER A 112 -11.39 4.36 -4.14
C SER A 112 -10.85 3.41 -5.22
N GLY A 113 -11.74 2.68 -5.87
CA GLY A 113 -11.40 1.74 -6.94
C GLY A 113 -10.93 0.36 -6.46
N ALA A 114 -11.00 0.07 -5.16
CA ALA A 114 -10.66 -1.23 -4.59
C ALA A 114 -11.78 -1.75 -3.67
N THR A 115 -11.88 -3.06 -3.59
CA THR A 115 -12.71 -3.76 -2.58
C THR A 115 -11.82 -4.21 -1.45
N LEU A 116 -12.12 -3.82 -0.22
CA LEU A 116 -11.35 -4.19 0.96
C LEU A 116 -12.12 -5.22 1.79
N LEU A 117 -11.43 -6.27 2.17
CA LEU A 117 -11.96 -7.35 3.00
C LEU A 117 -11.13 -7.48 4.27
N GLN A 118 -11.82 -7.56 5.40
CA GLN A 118 -11.20 -7.92 6.67
C GLN A 118 -11.43 -9.40 6.93
N ALA A 119 -10.42 -10.21 6.69
CA ALA A 119 -10.46 -11.65 6.87
C ALA A 119 -9.04 -12.22 7.01
N ASP A 120 -8.94 -13.40 7.61
CA ASP A 120 -7.71 -14.18 7.63
C ASP A 120 -7.67 -15.11 6.41
N PHE A 121 -6.77 -14.83 5.48
CA PHE A 121 -6.58 -15.65 4.28
C PHE A 121 -6.20 -17.10 4.59
N MET A 122 -5.59 -17.36 5.73
CA MET A 122 -5.19 -18.70 6.15
C MET A 122 -6.37 -19.55 6.62
N THR A 123 -7.55 -18.96 6.81
CA THR A 123 -8.78 -19.68 7.14
C THR A 123 -9.55 -20.07 5.87
N GLU A 124 -10.31 -21.17 5.95
CA GLU A 124 -11.17 -21.62 4.85
C GLU A 124 -12.20 -20.56 4.45
N SER A 125 -12.81 -19.88 5.44
CA SER A 125 -13.77 -18.81 5.20
C SER A 125 -13.15 -17.59 4.49
N GLY A 126 -11.91 -17.23 4.80
CA GLY A 126 -11.18 -16.15 4.11
C GLY A 126 -10.86 -16.51 2.66
N TYR A 127 -10.46 -17.73 2.41
CA TYR A 127 -10.21 -18.26 1.07
C TYR A 127 -11.51 -18.32 0.23
N GLU A 128 -12.60 -18.83 0.79
CA GLU A 128 -13.91 -18.88 0.11
C GLU A 128 -14.43 -17.49 -0.26
N LEU A 129 -14.26 -16.51 0.64
CA LEU A 129 -14.65 -15.13 0.39
C LEU A 129 -13.89 -14.55 -0.81
N LEU A 130 -12.58 -14.83 -0.89
CA LEU A 130 -11.75 -14.41 -2.00
C LEU A 130 -12.17 -15.06 -3.31
N LEU A 131 -12.47 -16.37 -3.31
CA LEU A 131 -12.97 -17.08 -4.47
C LEU A 131 -14.31 -16.52 -4.96
N LYS A 132 -15.24 -16.24 -4.08
CA LYS A 132 -16.54 -15.64 -4.46
C LYS A 132 -16.35 -14.32 -5.20
N LEU A 133 -15.43 -13.48 -4.75
CA LEU A 133 -15.15 -12.20 -5.42
C LEU A 133 -14.47 -12.38 -6.78
N SER A 134 -13.64 -13.39 -6.95
CA SER A 134 -12.99 -13.69 -8.23
C SER A 134 -13.98 -14.30 -9.24
N LEU A 135 -14.93 -15.11 -8.78
CA LEU A 135 -15.90 -15.81 -9.65
C LEU A 135 -17.05 -14.94 -10.14
N ILE A 136 -17.43 -13.89 -9.41
CA ILE A 136 -18.54 -12.98 -9.79
C ILE A 136 -18.23 -12.15 -11.05
N HIS A 137 -16.99 -12.17 -11.56
CA HIS A 137 -16.52 -11.31 -12.64
C HIS A 137 -15.81 -12.04 -13.79
N ILE A 138 -16.07 -13.29 -13.92
CA ILE A 138 -15.64 -14.06 -15.11
C ILE A 138 -16.53 -13.70 -16.31
#